data_849184b706e6d75e95d8f3970e3bff71
#
_entry.id   849184b706e6d75e95d8f3970e3bff71
#
_cell.length_a   1.000
_cell.length_b   1.000
_cell.length_c   1.000
_cell.angle_alpha   90.00
_cell.angle_beta   90.00
_cell.angle_gamma   90.00
#
_symmetry.space_group_name_H-M   'P 1'
#
loop_
_entity.id
_entity.type
_entity.pdbx_description
1 polymer ?
#
loop_
_entity_poly.entity_id
_entity_poly.type
_entity_poly.pdbx_seq_one_letter_code
_entity_poly.pdbx_strand_id
1 'polypeptide(L)'
;MNSKNKKIIVIVIVVCVVLLLVGTILFFKNANNNKSEVESMKKEAQKNTALSPEELESITNNVTRVEDYVEPGKNTLEVDKIQGFTTKKSVKNSTTNQKNKKSNKDDKKTDKVELSDSNLIIEKVGSYTGNYLEDGSDEPIEKVAAIIISNTSDKMLQVGDITFKVNDKENATFRVTNLLPHTSALVLESNKRKYSDKDDYSYGTVVNAYLDAPDLLEDKFEVIKENGNLKLKNKTDKTYKKVYVYYKYVQSGGAFMGGITYRVPFENIEGKKTVTSVANHFSANTSVIVDVQIAEE
;
A
#
# COMPACT_ATOMS: atom_id res chain seq x y z
N MET A 1 57.55 2.16 -35.02
CA MET A 1 56.60 3.08 -34.40
C MET A 1 57.33 4.38 -34.07
N ASN A 2 56.89 5.49 -34.66
CA ASN A 2 57.60 6.77 -34.65
C ASN A 2 57.57 7.36 -33.22
N SER A 3 58.68 7.99 -32.78
CA SER A 3 58.85 8.58 -31.44
C SER A 3 57.71 9.53 -31.04
N LYS A 4 57.12 10.25 -31.97
CA LYS A 4 55.92 11.11 -31.75
C LYS A 4 54.67 10.32 -31.33
N ASN A 5 54.47 9.16 -31.93
CA ASN A 5 53.27 8.32 -31.61
C ASN A 5 53.39 7.70 -30.19
N LYS A 6 54.60 7.38 -29.73
CA LYS A 6 54.83 6.90 -28.36
C LYS A 6 54.48 7.98 -27.31
N LYS A 7 54.86 9.24 -27.57
CA LYS A 7 54.54 10.36 -26.66
C LYS A 7 53.04 10.64 -26.59
N ILE A 8 52.31 10.54 -27.73
CA ILE A 8 50.86 10.75 -27.77
C ILE A 8 50.15 9.64 -27.00
N ILE A 9 50.55 8.38 -27.13
CA ILE A 9 49.95 7.24 -26.44
C ILE A 9 50.15 7.39 -24.93
N VAL A 10 51.33 7.81 -24.45
CA VAL A 10 51.60 8.03 -23.04
C VAL A 10 50.75 9.16 -22.46
N ILE A 11 50.57 10.26 -23.23
CA ILE A 11 49.73 11.38 -22.80
C ILE A 11 48.27 10.93 -22.69
N VAL A 12 47.75 10.15 -23.65
CA VAL A 12 46.37 9.64 -23.61
C VAL A 12 46.16 8.72 -22.40
N ILE A 13 47.09 7.83 -22.12
CA ILE A 13 47.02 6.94 -20.95
C ILE A 13 47.02 7.75 -19.65
N VAL A 14 47.88 8.75 -19.52
CA VAL A 14 47.93 9.59 -18.31
C VAL A 14 46.63 10.36 -18.14
N VAL A 15 46.04 10.91 -19.22
CA VAL A 15 44.73 11.62 -19.14
C VAL A 15 43.63 10.67 -18.73
N CYS A 16 43.56 9.45 -19.28
CA CYS A 16 42.56 8.45 -18.89
C CYS A 16 42.71 8.05 -17.40
N VAL A 17 43.93 7.87 -16.90
CA VAL A 17 44.15 7.54 -15.48
C VAL A 17 43.73 8.70 -14.57
N VAL A 18 44.01 9.95 -14.95
CA VAL A 18 43.58 11.13 -14.18
C VAL A 18 42.07 11.24 -14.17
N LEU A 19 41.38 11.02 -15.31
CA LEU A 19 39.93 11.05 -15.36
C LEU A 19 39.28 9.94 -14.51
N LEU A 20 39.87 8.74 -14.48
CA LEU A 20 39.42 7.65 -13.62
C LEU A 20 39.61 8.00 -12.12
N LEU A 21 40.74 8.59 -11.75
CA LEU A 21 40.98 9.02 -10.36
C LEU A 21 40.02 10.14 -9.94
N VAL A 22 39.76 11.11 -10.78
CA VAL A 22 38.80 12.19 -10.50
C VAL A 22 37.39 11.60 -10.40
N GLY A 23 36.99 10.68 -11.29
CA GLY A 23 35.70 10.00 -11.25
C GLY A 23 35.49 9.20 -9.96
N THR A 24 36.53 8.48 -9.50
CA THR A 24 36.48 7.75 -8.22
C THR A 24 36.37 8.68 -7.03
N ILE A 25 37.12 9.79 -7.01
CA ILE A 25 37.06 10.78 -5.92
C ILE A 25 35.68 11.43 -5.86
N LEU A 26 35.09 11.78 -7.01
CA LEU A 26 33.73 12.33 -7.07
C LEU A 26 32.68 11.32 -6.62
N PHE A 27 32.85 10.06 -7.00
CA PHE A 27 31.96 8.98 -6.57
C PHE A 27 32.03 8.76 -5.05
N PHE A 28 33.22 8.70 -4.47
CA PHE A 28 33.38 8.57 -3.01
C PHE A 28 32.92 9.81 -2.24
N LYS A 29 33.08 11.01 -2.81
CA LYS A 29 32.58 12.24 -2.20
C LYS A 29 31.05 12.30 -2.22
N ASN A 30 30.44 11.86 -3.30
CA ASN A 30 28.97 11.75 -3.40
C ASN A 30 28.41 10.65 -2.50
N ALA A 31 29.09 9.49 -2.40
CA ALA A 31 28.71 8.41 -1.49
C ALA A 31 28.85 8.83 0.01
N ASN A 32 29.86 9.62 0.35
CA ASN A 32 30.01 10.16 1.71
C ASN A 32 28.97 11.25 2.04
N ASN A 33 28.61 12.10 1.09
CA ASN A 33 27.54 13.08 1.27
C ASN A 33 26.20 12.40 1.50
N ASN A 34 25.87 11.36 0.72
CA ASN A 34 24.67 10.57 0.94
C ASN A 34 24.65 9.87 2.31
N LYS A 35 25.83 9.44 2.81
CA LYS A 35 25.92 8.82 4.14
C LYS A 35 25.69 9.82 5.26
N SER A 36 26.20 11.06 5.12
CA SER A 36 25.98 12.14 6.09
C SER A 36 24.54 12.65 6.06
N GLU A 37 23.91 12.68 4.89
CA GLU A 37 22.50 13.04 4.71
C GLU A 37 21.57 11.99 5.33
N VAL A 38 21.83 10.70 5.09
CA VAL A 38 21.10 9.59 5.71
C VAL A 38 21.31 9.56 7.23
N GLU A 39 22.49 9.88 7.75
CA GLU A 39 22.73 10.00 9.19
C GLU A 39 22.06 11.24 9.80
N SER A 40 22.02 12.37 9.08
CA SER A 40 21.27 13.55 9.52
C SER A 40 19.76 13.28 9.50
N MET A 41 19.23 12.64 8.47
CA MET A 41 17.82 12.20 8.39
C MET A 41 17.48 11.19 9.49
N LYS A 42 18.39 10.25 9.81
CA LYS A 42 18.19 9.34 10.95
C LYS A 42 18.19 10.06 12.30
N LYS A 43 19.06 11.06 12.50
CA LYS A 43 19.08 11.89 13.71
C LYS A 43 17.86 12.80 13.80
N GLU A 44 17.39 13.32 12.69
CA GLU A 44 16.17 14.13 12.61
C GLU A 44 14.92 13.27 12.84
N ALA A 45 14.85 12.08 12.23
CA ALA A 45 13.82 11.09 12.49
C ALA A 45 13.81 10.62 13.96
N GLN A 46 14.98 10.43 14.57
CA GLN A 46 15.08 10.11 16.00
C GLN A 46 14.70 11.28 16.91
N LYS A 47 14.87 12.52 16.46
CA LYS A 47 14.48 13.71 17.20
C LYS A 47 12.98 14.01 17.08
N ASN A 48 12.38 13.62 15.96
CA ASN A 48 10.94 13.75 15.70
C ASN A 48 10.10 12.59 16.25
N THR A 49 10.71 11.55 16.83
CA THR A 49 9.99 10.43 17.46
C THR A 49 9.59 10.69 18.92
N ALA A 50 9.98 11.81 19.50
CA ALA A 50 9.50 12.24 20.81
C ALA A 50 8.54 13.43 20.63
N LEU A 51 7.33 13.17 20.15
CA LEU A 51 6.24 14.13 20.19
C LEU A 51 6.01 14.51 21.67
N SER A 52 5.89 15.82 21.94
CA SER A 52 5.50 16.28 23.27
C SER A 52 4.12 15.75 23.63
N PRO A 53 3.78 15.62 24.92
CA PRO A 53 2.44 15.23 25.35
C PRO A 53 1.33 16.08 24.74
N GLU A 54 1.58 17.36 24.46
CA GLU A 54 0.65 18.31 23.84
C GLU A 54 0.47 18.05 22.34
N GLU A 55 1.54 17.66 21.63
CA GLU A 55 1.45 17.24 20.23
C GLU A 55 0.74 15.89 20.07
N LEU A 56 0.99 14.95 21.01
CA LEU A 56 0.23 13.70 21.08
C LEU A 56 -1.26 13.95 21.34
N GLU A 57 -1.60 14.88 22.22
CA GLU A 57 -2.98 15.25 22.54
C GLU A 57 -3.67 15.94 21.37
N SER A 58 -2.96 16.77 20.58
CA SER A 58 -3.48 17.40 19.38
C SER A 58 -3.73 16.40 18.25
N ILE A 59 -2.88 15.36 18.11
CA ILE A 59 -3.06 14.28 17.16
C ILE A 59 -4.20 13.36 17.59
N THR A 60 -4.32 13.03 18.87
CA THR A 60 -5.41 12.23 19.41
C THR A 60 -6.76 12.94 19.36
N ASN A 61 -6.79 14.27 19.44
CA ASN A 61 -8.04 15.04 19.31
C ASN A 61 -8.51 15.20 17.85
N ASN A 62 -7.64 14.99 16.86
CA ASN A 62 -7.98 14.96 15.44
C ASN A 62 -8.20 13.55 14.87
N VAL A 63 -8.01 12.51 15.67
CA VAL A 63 -8.32 11.13 15.27
C VAL A 63 -9.83 10.95 15.33
N THR A 64 -10.44 10.67 14.18
CA THR A 64 -11.84 10.25 14.08
C THR A 64 -12.10 9.14 15.09
N ARG A 65 -13.11 9.33 15.94
CA ARG A 65 -13.38 8.42 17.07
C ARG A 65 -13.60 6.99 16.61
N VAL A 66 -13.21 6.04 17.42
CA VAL A 66 -13.34 4.57 17.29
C VAL A 66 -14.76 4.10 16.88
N GLU A 67 -15.76 4.94 17.03
CA GLU A 67 -17.17 4.67 16.70
C GLU A 67 -17.40 4.40 15.20
N ASP A 68 -16.48 4.80 14.31
CA ASP A 68 -16.58 4.60 12.86
C ASP A 68 -15.79 3.38 12.34
N TYR A 69 -15.08 2.65 13.21
CA TYR A 69 -14.34 1.46 12.83
C TYR A 69 -15.27 0.25 12.76
N VAL A 70 -15.35 -0.36 11.60
CA VAL A 70 -16.12 -1.59 11.39
C VAL A 70 -15.17 -2.77 11.24
N GLU A 71 -15.33 -3.81 12.06
CA GLU A 71 -14.53 -5.02 11.98
C GLU A 71 -14.64 -5.69 10.59
N PRO A 72 -13.53 -6.25 10.05
CA PRO A 72 -13.58 -7.04 8.83
C PRO A 72 -14.65 -8.14 8.91
N GLY A 73 -15.46 -8.26 7.85
CA GLY A 73 -16.57 -9.23 7.78
C GLY A 73 -17.93 -8.72 8.30
N LYS A 74 -17.97 -7.54 8.93
CA LYS A 74 -19.21 -6.88 9.34
C LYS A 74 -19.42 -5.55 8.60
N ASN A 75 -18.65 -5.29 7.55
CA ASN A 75 -18.53 -3.98 6.93
C ASN A 75 -19.77 -3.56 6.15
N THR A 76 -20.36 -2.45 6.56
CA THR A 76 -21.14 -1.63 5.67
C THR A 76 -20.21 -0.60 5.04
N LEU A 77 -19.93 -0.75 3.74
CA LEU A 77 -19.13 0.22 3.00
C LEU A 77 -19.91 1.53 2.84
N GLU A 78 -19.42 2.61 3.44
CA GLU A 78 -19.98 3.95 3.34
C GLU A 78 -19.03 4.86 2.53
N VAL A 79 -19.12 4.77 1.20
CA VAL A 79 -18.21 5.44 0.26
C VAL A 79 -18.11 6.96 0.52
N ASP A 80 -19.20 7.60 0.87
CA ASP A 80 -19.25 9.05 1.09
C ASP A 80 -18.51 9.50 2.37
N LYS A 81 -18.19 8.57 3.27
CA LYS A 81 -17.42 8.83 4.49
C LYS A 81 -15.92 8.62 4.31
N ILE A 82 -15.48 8.11 3.16
CA ILE A 82 -14.05 7.86 2.91
C ILE A 82 -13.35 9.21 2.68
N GLN A 83 -12.48 9.56 3.61
CA GLN A 83 -11.76 10.83 3.56
C GLN A 83 -10.86 10.93 2.31
N GLY A 84 -10.91 12.07 1.64
CA GLY A 84 -10.12 12.35 0.44
C GLY A 84 -10.64 11.73 -0.85
N PHE A 85 -11.61 10.80 -0.79
CA PHE A 85 -12.21 10.19 -1.97
C PHE A 85 -13.43 10.99 -2.46
N THR A 86 -13.49 11.23 -3.76
CA THR A 86 -14.60 11.95 -4.40
C THR A 86 -14.99 11.24 -5.68
N THR A 87 -16.27 10.97 -5.86
CA THR A 87 -16.83 10.39 -7.10
C THR A 87 -17.98 11.24 -7.63
N LYS A 88 -18.05 11.38 -8.95
CA LYS A 88 -19.14 12.10 -9.64
C LYS A 88 -19.82 11.29 -10.73
N LYS A 89 -19.27 10.13 -11.11
CA LYS A 89 -19.79 9.29 -12.21
C LYS A 89 -19.85 7.82 -11.85
N SER A 90 -20.84 7.15 -12.45
CA SER A 90 -20.92 5.70 -12.54
C SER A 90 -20.03 5.16 -13.66
N VAL A 91 -19.42 4.00 -13.45
CA VAL A 91 -18.68 3.25 -14.49
C VAL A 91 -19.69 2.69 -15.49
N LYS A 92 -19.44 2.88 -16.79
CA LYS A 92 -20.24 2.22 -17.83
C LYS A 92 -19.78 0.78 -17.96
N ASN A 93 -20.70 -0.18 -17.77
CA ASN A 93 -20.46 -1.56 -18.14
C ASN A 93 -20.36 -1.68 -19.66
N SER A 94 -19.16 -1.90 -20.19
CA SER A 94 -18.97 -2.35 -21.57
C SER A 94 -19.06 -3.88 -21.62
N THR A 95 -20.22 -4.46 -21.29
CA THR A 95 -20.49 -5.87 -21.57
C THR A 95 -20.86 -6.02 -23.03
N THR A 96 -19.86 -6.22 -23.86
CA THR A 96 -20.04 -6.80 -25.19
C THR A 96 -20.13 -8.32 -25.03
N ASN A 97 -21.31 -8.85 -25.32
CA ASN A 97 -21.70 -10.26 -25.42
C ASN A 97 -22.49 -10.86 -24.25
N GLN A 98 -23.72 -10.45 -24.13
CA GLN A 98 -24.77 -11.42 -23.80
C GLN A 98 -26.04 -11.12 -24.62
N LYS A 99 -26.28 -11.98 -25.64
CA LYS A 99 -27.55 -12.11 -26.29
C LYS A 99 -28.57 -12.69 -25.31
N ASN A 100 -29.69 -11.97 -25.21
CA ASN A 100 -31.00 -12.47 -24.76
C ASN A 100 -31.20 -12.85 -23.30
N LYS A 101 -31.58 -11.88 -22.50
CA LYS A 101 -32.69 -12.09 -21.54
C LYS A 101 -33.50 -10.81 -21.41
N LYS A 102 -34.81 -10.89 -21.76
CA LYS A 102 -35.80 -9.87 -21.41
C LYS A 102 -35.83 -9.78 -19.90
N SER A 103 -35.36 -8.70 -19.31
CA SER A 103 -35.53 -8.39 -17.92
C SER A 103 -36.63 -7.35 -17.74
N ASN A 104 -37.45 -7.58 -16.73
CA ASN A 104 -38.55 -6.73 -16.30
C ASN A 104 -38.00 -5.34 -15.87
N LYS A 105 -38.77 -4.32 -16.22
CA LYS A 105 -38.61 -2.93 -15.77
C LYS A 105 -38.78 -2.89 -14.25
N ASP A 106 -37.70 -2.75 -13.50
CA ASP A 106 -37.60 -2.08 -12.18
C ASP A 106 -36.21 -2.26 -11.55
N ASP A 107 -35.17 -2.49 -12.37
CA ASP A 107 -33.80 -2.54 -11.83
C ASP A 107 -33.28 -1.12 -11.56
N LYS A 108 -33.19 -0.73 -10.28
CA LYS A 108 -32.36 0.37 -9.82
C LYS A 108 -30.95 0.15 -10.41
N LYS A 109 -30.57 1.01 -11.33
CA LYS A 109 -29.25 1.01 -11.99
C LYS A 109 -28.17 1.09 -10.91
N THR A 110 -27.60 -0.05 -10.53
CA THR A 110 -26.46 -0.10 -9.62
C THR A 110 -25.21 0.32 -10.40
N ASP A 111 -24.50 1.32 -9.90
CA ASP A 111 -23.27 1.82 -10.49
C ASP A 111 -22.06 0.88 -10.28
N LYS A 112 -22.31 -0.32 -9.76
CA LYS A 112 -21.30 -1.35 -9.45
C LYS A 112 -20.96 -2.18 -10.67
N VAL A 113 -19.69 -2.52 -10.83
CA VAL A 113 -19.17 -3.37 -11.91
C VAL A 113 -18.59 -4.65 -11.33
N GLU A 114 -19.24 -5.77 -11.64
CA GLU A 114 -18.68 -7.09 -11.34
C GLU A 114 -17.57 -7.41 -12.35
N LEU A 115 -16.40 -7.78 -11.86
CA LEU A 115 -15.31 -8.20 -12.71
C LEU A 115 -15.46 -9.68 -13.05
N SER A 116 -15.60 -9.99 -14.34
CA SER A 116 -15.80 -11.36 -14.82
C SER A 116 -14.68 -12.28 -14.33
N ASP A 117 -15.06 -13.51 -13.97
CA ASP A 117 -14.14 -14.57 -13.52
C ASP A 117 -13.30 -14.21 -12.28
N SER A 118 -13.75 -13.23 -11.53
CA SER A 118 -13.18 -12.86 -10.24
C SER A 118 -14.31 -12.62 -9.22
N ASN A 119 -14.02 -12.73 -7.96
CA ASN A 119 -14.94 -12.39 -6.89
C ASN A 119 -14.73 -10.93 -6.44
N LEU A 120 -14.57 -10.04 -7.42
CA LEU A 120 -14.28 -8.63 -7.18
C LEU A 120 -15.39 -7.76 -7.78
N ILE A 121 -15.77 -6.75 -7.02
CA ILE A 121 -16.74 -5.74 -7.45
C ILE A 121 -16.08 -4.38 -7.37
N ILE A 122 -16.06 -3.62 -8.46
CA ILE A 122 -15.77 -2.19 -8.42
C ILE A 122 -16.99 -1.46 -7.93
N GLU A 123 -16.91 -0.90 -6.74
CA GLU A 123 -18.00 -0.15 -6.12
C GLU A 123 -18.11 1.25 -6.70
N LYS A 124 -16.97 1.92 -6.87
CA LYS A 124 -16.87 3.28 -7.40
C LYS A 124 -15.53 3.52 -8.09
N VAL A 125 -15.55 4.46 -9.04
CA VAL A 125 -14.36 5.09 -9.62
C VAL A 125 -14.44 6.58 -9.33
N GLY A 126 -13.34 7.18 -8.93
CA GLY A 126 -13.29 8.60 -8.59
C GLY A 126 -11.86 9.13 -8.46
N SER A 127 -11.71 10.19 -7.70
CA SER A 127 -10.41 10.78 -7.39
C SER A 127 -10.11 10.70 -5.91
N TYR A 128 -8.82 10.63 -5.59
CA TYR A 128 -8.31 10.73 -4.24
C TYR A 128 -7.35 11.92 -4.11
N THR A 129 -7.48 12.64 -3.00
CA THR A 129 -6.57 13.71 -2.57
C THR A 129 -6.14 13.40 -1.14
N GLY A 130 -4.85 13.31 -0.90
CA GLY A 130 -4.26 12.94 0.38
C GLY A 130 -2.83 12.43 0.19
N ASN A 131 -2.36 11.57 1.08
CA ASN A 131 -1.03 10.98 0.95
C ASN A 131 -1.07 9.77 0.01
N TYR A 132 -0.05 9.64 -0.85
CA TYR A 132 0.11 8.48 -1.72
C TYR A 132 0.81 7.35 -0.95
N LEU A 133 0.03 6.36 -0.56
CA LEU A 133 0.51 5.26 0.29
C LEU A 133 1.04 4.06 -0.50
N GLU A 134 0.71 3.96 -1.79
CA GLU A 134 0.97 2.75 -2.61
C GLU A 134 2.46 2.44 -2.80
N ASP A 135 3.32 3.45 -2.74
CA ASP A 135 4.78 3.32 -2.84
C ASP A 135 5.51 3.55 -1.51
N GLY A 136 4.77 3.82 -0.43
CA GLY A 136 5.31 4.09 0.89
C GLY A 136 6.02 5.44 1.02
N SER A 137 5.87 6.36 0.04
CA SER A 137 6.47 7.69 0.08
C SER A 137 5.69 8.68 0.94
N ASP A 138 4.41 8.44 1.14
CA ASP A 138 3.45 9.36 1.78
C ASP A 138 3.41 10.75 1.12
N GLU A 139 3.84 10.84 -0.14
CA GLU A 139 3.85 12.09 -0.89
C GLU A 139 2.43 12.66 -1.04
N PRO A 140 2.20 13.95 -0.76
CA PRO A 140 0.90 14.55 -0.97
C PRO A 140 0.52 14.54 -2.45
N ILE A 141 -0.67 14.01 -2.75
CA ILE A 141 -1.23 13.94 -4.10
C ILE A 141 -2.59 14.62 -4.17
N GLU A 142 -2.94 15.10 -5.36
CA GLU A 142 -4.22 15.74 -5.61
C GLU A 142 -4.90 15.10 -6.82
N LYS A 143 -6.18 14.72 -6.64
CA LYS A 143 -7.08 14.20 -7.69
C LYS A 143 -6.48 13.04 -8.50
N VAL A 144 -5.74 12.16 -7.86
CA VAL A 144 -5.28 10.92 -8.50
C VAL A 144 -6.47 9.98 -8.67
N ALA A 145 -6.53 9.28 -9.80
CA ALA A 145 -7.56 8.29 -10.07
C ALA A 145 -7.54 7.20 -9.00
N ALA A 146 -8.71 6.85 -8.50
CA ALA A 146 -8.86 5.87 -7.44
C ALA A 146 -10.13 5.04 -7.65
N ILE A 147 -10.10 3.80 -7.16
CA ILE A 147 -11.25 2.90 -7.17
C ILE A 147 -11.56 2.42 -5.76
N ILE A 148 -12.83 2.16 -5.50
CA ILE A 148 -13.26 1.33 -4.37
C ILE A 148 -13.56 -0.05 -4.92
N ILE A 149 -12.87 -1.06 -4.39
CA ILE A 149 -13.01 -2.46 -4.80
C ILE A 149 -13.40 -3.33 -3.60
N SER A 150 -14.34 -4.24 -3.79
CA SER A 150 -14.79 -5.20 -2.78
C SER A 150 -14.39 -6.61 -3.16
N ASN A 151 -13.88 -7.37 -2.20
CA ASN A 151 -13.69 -8.81 -2.29
C ASN A 151 -14.95 -9.50 -1.76
N THR A 152 -15.67 -10.23 -2.62
CA THR A 152 -16.91 -10.91 -2.26
C THR A 152 -16.73 -12.39 -1.93
N SER A 153 -15.49 -12.89 -1.98
CA SER A 153 -15.18 -14.30 -1.70
C SER A 153 -14.93 -14.55 -0.21
N ASP A 154 -14.99 -15.83 0.17
CA ASP A 154 -14.57 -16.31 1.49
C ASP A 154 -13.04 -16.45 1.61
N LYS A 155 -12.29 -16.11 0.55
CA LYS A 155 -10.83 -16.16 0.50
C LYS A 155 -10.21 -14.77 0.54
N MET A 156 -9.02 -14.67 1.06
CA MET A 156 -8.21 -13.46 0.97
C MET A 156 -7.71 -13.26 -0.46
N LEU A 157 -7.94 -12.10 -1.06
CA LEU A 157 -7.27 -11.71 -2.29
C LEU A 157 -5.82 -11.36 -1.96
N GLN A 158 -4.88 -12.22 -2.30
CA GLN A 158 -3.46 -11.98 -2.06
C GLN A 158 -2.94 -10.83 -2.94
N VAL A 159 -3.30 -10.85 -4.21
CA VAL A 159 -2.97 -9.80 -5.16
C VAL A 159 -4.07 -9.70 -6.22
N GLY A 160 -4.36 -8.48 -6.64
CA GLY A 160 -5.23 -8.19 -7.78
C GLY A 160 -4.68 -7.00 -8.54
N ASP A 161 -4.37 -7.19 -9.82
CA ASP A 161 -4.02 -6.13 -10.76
C ASP A 161 -5.20 -5.89 -11.70
N ILE A 162 -5.85 -4.75 -11.54
CA ILE A 162 -7.01 -4.36 -12.29
C ILE A 162 -6.61 -3.28 -13.30
N THR A 163 -6.87 -3.51 -14.57
CA THR A 163 -6.56 -2.55 -15.63
C THR A 163 -7.84 -2.07 -16.28
N PHE A 164 -8.02 -0.75 -16.32
CA PHE A 164 -9.04 -0.08 -17.10
C PHE A 164 -8.48 0.53 -18.36
N LYS A 165 -9.29 0.55 -19.42
CA LYS A 165 -9.06 1.43 -20.57
C LYS A 165 -9.65 2.81 -20.27
N VAL A 166 -8.86 3.84 -20.48
CA VAL A 166 -9.32 5.23 -20.32
C VAL A 166 -9.43 5.84 -21.72
N ASN A 167 -10.64 6.27 -22.07
CA ASN A 167 -10.97 6.81 -23.39
C ASN A 167 -10.56 5.87 -24.54
N ASP A 168 -10.58 4.55 -24.31
CA ASP A 168 -10.15 3.49 -25.24
C ASP A 168 -8.70 3.58 -25.76
N LYS A 169 -7.86 4.42 -25.12
CA LYS A 169 -6.50 4.71 -25.57
C LYS A 169 -5.41 4.36 -24.57
N GLU A 170 -5.64 4.68 -23.31
CA GLU A 170 -4.65 4.56 -22.24
C GLU A 170 -5.07 3.51 -21.23
N ASN A 171 -4.14 3.00 -20.47
CA ASN A 171 -4.42 2.12 -19.35
C ASN A 171 -4.32 2.90 -18.03
N ALA A 172 -5.22 2.59 -17.09
CA ALA A 172 -5.09 2.92 -15.69
C ALA A 172 -5.03 1.61 -14.90
N THR A 173 -4.01 1.44 -14.08
CA THR A 173 -3.75 0.19 -13.35
C THR A 173 -3.87 0.41 -11.86
N PHE A 174 -4.58 -0.49 -11.20
CA PHE A 174 -4.84 -0.47 -9.76
C PHE A 174 -4.39 -1.80 -9.17
N ARG A 175 -3.47 -1.77 -8.22
CA ARG A 175 -3.00 -2.96 -7.52
C ARG A 175 -3.57 -3.00 -6.12
N VAL A 176 -4.21 -4.11 -5.77
CA VAL A 176 -4.68 -4.40 -4.42
C VAL A 176 -3.95 -5.63 -3.86
N THR A 177 -3.61 -5.61 -2.58
CA THR A 177 -2.91 -6.72 -1.93
C THR A 177 -3.58 -7.08 -0.61
N ASN A 178 -3.57 -8.37 -0.25
CA ASN A 178 -4.06 -8.91 1.01
C ASN A 178 -5.41 -8.32 1.45
N LEU A 179 -6.39 -8.32 0.54
CA LEU A 179 -7.74 -7.89 0.84
C LEU A 179 -8.52 -9.03 1.44
N LEU A 180 -8.88 -8.90 2.71
CA LEU A 180 -9.59 -9.91 3.48
C LEU A 180 -10.95 -10.28 2.85
N PRO A 181 -11.49 -11.47 3.17
CA PRO A 181 -12.85 -11.85 2.76
C PRO A 181 -13.87 -10.78 3.13
N HIS A 182 -14.80 -10.52 2.22
CA HIS A 182 -15.95 -9.62 2.41
C HIS A 182 -15.58 -8.20 2.87
N THR A 183 -14.40 -7.72 2.47
CA THR A 183 -13.93 -6.36 2.77
C THR A 183 -13.69 -5.56 1.51
N SER A 184 -13.55 -4.23 1.67
CA SER A 184 -13.35 -3.30 0.58
C SER A 184 -12.07 -2.48 0.76
N ALA A 185 -11.46 -2.07 -0.35
CA ALA A 185 -10.29 -1.20 -0.34
C ALA A 185 -10.48 0.02 -1.25
N LEU A 186 -9.92 1.15 -0.82
CA LEU A 186 -9.62 2.29 -1.67
C LEU A 186 -8.24 2.03 -2.29
N VAL A 187 -8.16 1.96 -3.60
CA VAL A 187 -6.93 1.68 -4.35
C VAL A 187 -6.63 2.84 -5.29
N LEU A 188 -5.39 3.33 -5.24
CA LEU A 188 -4.95 4.44 -6.06
C LEU A 188 -4.33 3.94 -7.37
N GLU A 189 -4.41 4.75 -8.41
CA GLU A 189 -3.80 4.41 -9.68
C GLU A 189 -2.27 4.40 -9.56
N SER A 190 -1.64 3.33 -10.05
CA SER A 190 -0.23 2.98 -9.79
C SER A 190 0.79 3.99 -10.35
N ASN A 191 0.42 4.75 -11.37
CA ASN A 191 1.27 5.77 -12.00
C ASN A 191 0.83 7.20 -11.63
N LYS A 192 0.02 7.37 -10.58
CA LYS A 192 -0.50 8.68 -10.11
C LYS A 192 -1.26 9.44 -11.20
N ARG A 193 -1.94 8.71 -12.12
CA ARG A 193 -2.76 9.32 -13.16
C ARG A 193 -3.81 10.24 -12.54
N LYS A 194 -3.92 11.46 -13.05
CA LYS A 194 -4.97 12.39 -12.63
C LYS A 194 -6.33 11.91 -13.12
N TYR A 195 -7.32 11.97 -12.24
CA TYR A 195 -8.71 11.70 -12.56
C TYR A 195 -9.34 12.90 -13.26
N SER A 196 -10.16 12.62 -14.27
CA SER A 196 -11.00 13.62 -14.92
C SER A 196 -12.42 13.12 -15.03
N ASP A 197 -13.40 13.96 -14.70
CA ASP A 197 -14.83 13.67 -14.89
C ASP A 197 -15.21 13.46 -16.37
N LYS A 198 -14.34 13.86 -17.30
CA LYS A 198 -14.52 13.68 -18.75
C LYS A 198 -14.01 12.33 -19.24
N ASP A 199 -13.16 11.65 -18.46
CA ASP A 199 -12.62 10.37 -18.84
C ASP A 199 -13.68 9.27 -18.75
N ASP A 200 -13.74 8.44 -19.77
CA ASP A 200 -14.51 7.20 -19.77
C ASP A 200 -13.61 6.06 -19.36
N TYR A 201 -13.95 5.42 -18.23
CA TYR A 201 -13.27 4.23 -17.73
C TYR A 201 -14.06 3.01 -18.19
N SER A 202 -13.44 2.16 -19.01
CA SER A 202 -13.98 0.85 -19.38
C SER A 202 -13.07 -0.23 -18.82
N TYR A 203 -13.68 -1.30 -18.29
CA TYR A 203 -12.93 -2.41 -17.73
C TYR A 203 -12.14 -3.12 -18.82
N GLY A 204 -10.86 -3.40 -18.55
CA GLY A 204 -9.95 -4.11 -19.45
C GLY A 204 -9.69 -5.54 -19.00
N THR A 205 -8.90 -5.71 -17.96
CA THR A 205 -8.49 -7.04 -17.47
C THR A 205 -8.31 -7.04 -15.96
N VAL A 206 -8.43 -8.24 -15.37
CA VAL A 206 -7.99 -8.50 -13.99
C VAL A 206 -7.06 -9.71 -13.99
N VAL A 207 -5.96 -9.59 -13.24
CA VAL A 207 -5.11 -10.71 -12.84
C VAL A 207 -5.19 -10.80 -11.34
N ASN A 208 -5.59 -11.95 -10.80
CA ASN A 208 -5.78 -12.10 -9.36
C ASN A 208 -5.25 -13.44 -8.86
N ALA A 209 -4.92 -13.49 -7.57
CA ALA A 209 -4.60 -14.71 -6.84
C ALA A 209 -5.27 -14.66 -5.47
N TYR A 210 -5.87 -15.78 -5.08
CA TYR A 210 -6.55 -15.94 -3.81
C TYR A 210 -5.83 -16.98 -2.94
N LEU A 211 -5.81 -16.73 -1.66
CA LEU A 211 -5.40 -17.69 -0.62
C LEU A 211 -6.57 -17.88 0.36
N ASP A 212 -6.50 -18.96 1.13
CA ASP A 212 -7.41 -19.10 2.27
C ASP A 212 -7.21 -17.93 3.24
N ALA A 213 -8.24 -17.61 4.01
CA ALA A 213 -8.15 -16.53 5.00
C ALA A 213 -6.97 -16.82 5.95
N PRO A 214 -6.10 -15.84 6.24
CA PRO A 214 -4.91 -16.04 7.04
C PRO A 214 -5.27 -16.43 8.48
N ASP A 215 -4.46 -17.32 9.02
CA ASP A 215 -4.46 -17.62 10.45
C ASP A 215 -3.58 -16.59 11.17
N LEU A 216 -4.16 -15.83 12.09
CA LEU A 216 -3.40 -14.85 12.88
C LEU A 216 -2.52 -15.49 13.97
N LEU A 217 -2.48 -16.84 14.01
CA LEU A 217 -1.67 -17.63 14.96
C LEU A 217 -1.91 -17.22 16.42
N GLU A 218 -3.16 -16.93 16.78
CA GLU A 218 -3.53 -16.45 18.11
C GLU A 218 -3.28 -17.48 19.22
N ASP A 219 -3.17 -18.76 18.86
CA ASP A 219 -2.72 -19.83 19.77
C ASP A 219 -1.24 -19.66 20.17
N LYS A 220 -0.40 -19.07 19.32
CA LYS A 220 1.04 -18.89 19.49
C LYS A 220 1.42 -17.49 19.91
N PHE A 221 0.74 -16.48 19.38
CA PHE A 221 1.10 -15.09 19.57
C PHE A 221 -0.08 -14.23 20.04
N GLU A 222 0.26 -13.16 20.73
CA GLU A 222 -0.64 -12.04 21.02
C GLU A 222 -0.01 -10.78 20.41
N VAL A 223 -0.71 -10.16 19.45
CA VAL A 223 -0.29 -8.88 18.85
C VAL A 223 -0.91 -7.74 19.68
N ILE A 224 -0.06 -6.97 20.36
CA ILE A 224 -0.47 -5.82 21.16
C ILE A 224 -0.26 -4.56 20.34
N LYS A 225 -1.32 -3.78 20.16
CA LYS A 225 -1.40 -2.62 19.28
C LYS A 225 -1.12 -1.34 20.08
N GLU A 226 -0.13 -0.57 19.62
CA GLU A 226 0.20 0.77 20.13
C GLU A 226 0.41 1.71 18.94
N ASN A 227 0.13 3.01 19.08
CA ASN A 227 0.37 3.95 17.99
C ASN A 227 1.86 4.01 17.65
N GLY A 228 2.16 3.79 16.37
CA GLY A 228 3.55 3.76 15.86
C GLY A 228 4.36 2.53 16.25
N ASN A 229 3.80 1.58 17.03
CA ASN A 229 4.50 0.38 17.47
C ASN A 229 3.57 -0.83 17.48
N LEU A 230 4.17 -1.99 17.28
CA LEU A 230 3.56 -3.29 17.55
C LEU A 230 4.39 -4.06 18.56
N LYS A 231 3.73 -4.76 19.47
CA LYS A 231 4.38 -5.73 20.35
C LYS A 231 3.87 -7.12 20.03
N LEU A 232 4.77 -8.06 19.92
CA LEU A 232 4.46 -9.46 19.70
C LEU A 232 4.85 -10.24 20.95
N LYS A 233 3.84 -10.78 21.66
CA LYS A 233 4.05 -11.65 22.81
C LYS A 233 3.98 -13.09 22.36
N ASN A 234 5.03 -13.83 22.58
CA ASN A 234 5.08 -15.27 22.37
C ASN A 234 4.38 -16.00 23.53
N LYS A 235 3.29 -16.69 23.24
CA LYS A 235 2.51 -17.45 24.22
C LYS A 235 3.01 -18.88 24.43
N THR A 236 3.99 -19.31 23.62
CA THR A 236 4.59 -20.66 23.68
C THR A 236 5.90 -20.67 24.46
N ASP A 237 6.46 -21.84 24.70
CA ASP A 237 7.80 -22.01 25.30
C ASP A 237 8.91 -22.06 24.23
N LYS A 238 8.56 -22.08 22.93
CA LYS A 238 9.50 -22.13 21.81
C LYS A 238 10.05 -20.76 21.50
N THR A 239 11.30 -20.68 21.05
CA THR A 239 11.87 -19.47 20.45
C THR A 239 11.58 -19.49 18.95
N TYR A 240 11.12 -18.35 18.43
CA TYR A 240 10.95 -18.11 17.00
C TYR A 240 12.02 -17.13 16.52
N LYS A 241 12.74 -17.52 15.47
CA LYS A 241 13.82 -16.66 14.94
C LYS A 241 13.27 -15.42 14.27
N LYS A 242 12.17 -15.55 13.52
CA LYS A 242 11.54 -14.44 12.83
C LYS A 242 10.06 -14.64 12.63
N VAL A 243 9.28 -13.62 12.93
CA VAL A 243 7.83 -13.56 12.68
C VAL A 243 7.53 -12.24 11.99
N TYR A 244 6.70 -12.28 10.97
CA TYR A 244 6.18 -11.09 10.31
C TYR A 244 4.73 -10.85 10.73
N VAL A 245 4.41 -9.60 11.04
CA VAL A 245 3.04 -9.13 11.26
C VAL A 245 2.68 -8.20 10.11
N TYR A 246 1.59 -8.50 9.42
CA TYR A 246 1.09 -7.71 8.30
C TYR A 246 -0.15 -6.94 8.73
N TYR A 247 -0.26 -5.68 8.30
CA TYR A 247 -1.39 -4.84 8.64
C TYR A 247 -1.77 -3.89 7.51
N LYS A 248 -3.00 -3.42 7.57
CA LYS A 248 -3.55 -2.38 6.71
C LYS A 248 -4.16 -1.27 7.54
N TYR A 249 -4.19 -0.09 6.94
CA TYR A 249 -4.90 1.05 7.48
C TYR A 249 -6.35 1.03 6.98
N VAL A 250 -7.32 1.33 7.85
CA VAL A 250 -8.75 1.38 7.50
C VAL A 250 -9.28 2.79 7.66
N GLN A 251 -9.90 3.30 6.62
CA GLN A 251 -10.55 4.61 6.63
C GLN A 251 -11.94 4.54 7.29
N SER A 252 -12.41 5.68 7.79
CA SER A 252 -13.84 5.88 8.03
C SER A 252 -14.60 5.51 6.75
N GLY A 253 -15.78 4.90 6.89
CA GLY A 253 -16.50 4.35 5.76
C GLY A 253 -16.15 2.90 5.41
N GLY A 254 -15.21 2.27 6.13
CA GLY A 254 -14.97 0.82 6.11
C GLY A 254 -14.10 0.31 4.98
N ALA A 255 -13.41 1.16 4.22
CA ALA A 255 -12.47 0.72 3.20
C ALA A 255 -11.04 0.63 3.75
N PHE A 256 -10.31 -0.45 3.44
CA PHE A 256 -8.88 -0.50 3.65
C PHE A 256 -8.19 0.55 2.78
N MET A 257 -7.22 1.28 3.36
CA MET A 257 -6.52 2.33 2.65
C MET A 257 -5.42 1.75 1.78
N GLY A 258 -5.47 2.08 0.49
CA GLY A 258 -4.47 1.70 -0.50
C GLY A 258 -4.36 0.23 -0.81
N GLY A 259 -3.69 -0.09 -1.92
CA GLY A 259 -3.30 -1.44 -2.30
C GLY A 259 -2.15 -2.00 -1.46
N ILE A 260 -1.46 -1.15 -0.70
CA ILE A 260 -0.29 -1.54 0.11
C ILE A 260 -0.69 -2.36 1.34
N THR A 261 0.15 -3.33 1.66
CA THR A 261 0.14 -4.05 2.95
C THR A 261 1.46 -3.80 3.66
N TYR A 262 1.40 -3.21 4.83
CA TYR A 262 2.59 -2.98 5.65
C TYR A 262 3.03 -4.26 6.34
N ARG A 263 4.33 -4.38 6.59
CA ARG A 263 4.93 -5.55 7.23
C ARG A 263 5.94 -5.13 8.29
N VAL A 264 5.84 -5.70 9.47
CA VAL A 264 6.77 -5.49 10.59
C VAL A 264 7.46 -6.81 10.92
N PRO A 265 8.81 -6.87 10.91
CA PRO A 265 9.56 -8.02 11.39
C PRO A 265 9.72 -8.00 12.90
N PHE A 266 9.62 -9.16 13.51
CA PHE A 266 10.03 -9.44 14.88
C PHE A 266 11.10 -10.54 14.84
N GLU A 267 12.20 -10.35 15.55
CA GLU A 267 13.33 -11.27 15.51
C GLU A 267 13.67 -11.78 16.91
N ASN A 268 14.13 -13.04 16.98
CA ASN A 268 14.57 -13.68 18.22
C ASN A 268 13.54 -13.61 19.36
N ILE A 269 12.30 -14.03 19.05
CA ILE A 269 11.20 -14.00 20.00
C ILE A 269 11.28 -15.22 20.91
N GLU A 270 11.91 -15.08 22.06
CA GLU A 270 12.04 -16.14 23.07
C GLU A 270 10.68 -16.57 23.63
N GLY A 271 10.63 -17.79 24.15
CA GLY A 271 9.42 -18.32 24.77
C GLY A 271 8.90 -17.44 25.92
N LYS A 272 7.60 -17.20 25.96
CA LYS A 272 6.90 -16.36 26.96
C LYS A 272 7.35 -14.90 27.03
N LYS A 273 8.14 -14.42 26.05
CA LYS A 273 8.63 -13.05 26.00
C LYS A 273 7.82 -12.19 25.06
N THR A 274 7.94 -10.88 25.25
CA THR A 274 7.35 -9.86 24.37
C THR A 274 8.45 -9.04 23.72
N VAL A 275 8.36 -8.87 22.41
CA VAL A 275 9.28 -8.06 21.59
C VAL A 275 8.50 -6.89 21.01
N THR A 276 9.11 -5.70 20.98
CA THR A 276 8.51 -4.49 20.41
C THR A 276 9.22 -4.17 19.09
N SER A 277 8.45 -3.77 18.08
CA SER A 277 8.97 -3.30 16.81
C SER A 277 8.23 -2.03 16.37
N VAL A 278 8.97 -1.12 15.71
CA VAL A 278 8.40 0.14 15.19
C VAL A 278 7.54 -0.15 13.96
N ALA A 279 6.38 0.46 13.91
CA ALA A 279 5.40 0.34 12.82
C ALA A 279 4.91 1.75 12.44
N ASN A 280 5.69 2.45 11.61
CA ASN A 280 5.53 3.89 11.34
C ASN A 280 4.13 4.30 10.85
N HIS A 281 3.44 3.42 10.12
CA HIS A 281 2.10 3.67 9.58
C HIS A 281 1.01 2.95 10.37
N PHE A 282 1.29 2.52 11.59
CA PHE A 282 0.35 1.79 12.43
C PHE A 282 -0.38 2.74 13.38
N SER A 283 -1.70 2.70 13.33
CA SER A 283 -2.58 3.32 14.31
C SER A 283 -3.36 2.23 15.04
N ALA A 284 -3.30 2.23 16.36
CA ALA A 284 -3.99 1.22 17.17
C ALA A 284 -5.52 1.21 16.93
N ASN A 285 -6.08 2.35 16.55
CA ASN A 285 -7.52 2.54 16.36
C ASN A 285 -8.00 2.26 14.94
N THR A 286 -7.16 2.48 13.93
CA THR A 286 -7.56 2.42 12.52
C THR A 286 -6.79 1.39 11.70
N SER A 287 -5.79 0.72 12.28
CA SER A 287 -5.07 -0.36 11.59
C SER A 287 -5.60 -1.74 12.00
N VAL A 288 -5.66 -2.63 11.02
CA VAL A 288 -6.08 -4.03 11.18
C VAL A 288 -4.93 -4.94 10.87
N ILE A 289 -4.67 -5.90 11.75
CA ILE A 289 -3.76 -7.01 11.47
C ILE A 289 -4.45 -7.93 10.44
N VAL A 290 -3.79 -8.18 9.34
CA VAL A 290 -4.34 -8.98 8.25
C VAL A 290 -3.67 -10.34 8.11
N ASP A 291 -2.46 -10.51 8.66
CA ASP A 291 -1.75 -11.78 8.61
C ASP A 291 -0.61 -11.82 9.64
N VAL A 292 -0.27 -13.03 10.11
CA VAL A 292 0.90 -13.29 10.97
C VAL A 292 1.62 -14.51 10.43
N GLN A 293 2.89 -14.37 10.05
CA GLN A 293 3.66 -15.44 9.43
C GLN A 293 4.95 -15.73 10.19
N ILE A 294 5.17 -17.01 10.51
CA ILE A 294 6.47 -17.49 10.98
C ILE A 294 7.34 -17.66 9.72
N ALA A 295 8.47 -16.96 9.66
CA ALA A 295 9.43 -17.17 8.59
C ALA A 295 10.17 -18.49 8.85
N GLU A 296 10.08 -19.41 7.91
CA GLU A 296 10.96 -20.58 7.84
C GLU A 296 12.34 -20.12 7.35
N GLU A 297 13.38 -20.73 7.89
CA GLU A 297 14.76 -20.51 7.41
C GLU A 297 15.12 -21.40 6.26
#